data_0a3e681f165c6866a68e3fff32676dd1
#
_entry.id   0a3e681f165c6866a68e3fff32676dd1
#
_cell.length_a   1.000
_cell.length_b   1.000
_cell.length_c   1.000
_cell.angle_alpha   90.00
_cell.angle_beta   90.00
_cell.angle_gamma   90.00
#
_symmetry.space_group_name_H-M   'P 1'
#
loop_
_entity.id
_entity.type
_entity.pdbx_description
1 polymer ?
#
loop_
_entity_poly.entity_id
_entity_poly.type
_entity_poly.pdbx_seq_one_letter_code
_entity_poly.pdbx_strand_id
1 'polypeptide(L)'
;MSEEREKEGLKHLGNNTKYSMDYAPEVLETFVNKHPQNDYWVQFNCPEFTSLCPITGQPDFAEIRIAYLPNEKRVESKSLKLYLFSFRNHGDFHEDCINIIMKDLISLMNPKYIEVIGYFTPRGGISIYPFANYGMPNTKYEKMAEQRFIQHSIAK
;
A
#
# COMPACT_ATOMS: atom_id res chain seq x y z
N MET A 1 24.01 -11.03 -3.44
CA MET A 1 23.22 -11.28 -4.67
C MET A 1 23.58 -10.22 -5.69
N SER A 2 23.76 -10.61 -6.96
CA SER A 2 23.97 -9.63 -8.02
C SER A 2 22.66 -8.89 -8.32
N GLU A 3 22.74 -7.67 -8.87
CA GLU A 3 21.57 -6.91 -9.32
C GLU A 3 20.67 -7.73 -10.27
N GLU A 4 21.25 -8.62 -11.05
CA GLU A 4 20.54 -9.50 -11.98
C GLU A 4 19.56 -10.44 -11.25
N ARG A 5 20.01 -11.02 -10.13
CA ARG A 5 19.14 -11.89 -9.31
C ARG A 5 18.01 -11.14 -8.62
N GLU A 6 18.25 -9.89 -8.28
CA GLU A 6 17.20 -9.05 -7.69
C GLU A 6 16.08 -8.74 -8.68
N LYS A 7 16.42 -8.69 -9.96
CA LYS A 7 15.46 -8.38 -11.03
C LYS A 7 14.79 -9.62 -11.61
N GLU A 8 15.19 -10.81 -11.16
CA GLU A 8 14.61 -12.06 -11.66
C GLU A 8 13.11 -12.13 -11.36
N GLY A 9 12.31 -12.35 -12.42
CA GLY A 9 10.84 -12.39 -12.32
C GLY A 9 10.14 -11.05 -12.40
N LEU A 10 10.87 -9.93 -12.40
CA LEU A 10 10.27 -8.60 -12.54
C LEU A 10 10.03 -8.26 -14.02
N LYS A 11 8.80 -7.83 -14.33
CA LYS A 11 8.38 -7.56 -15.72
C LYS A 11 8.40 -6.08 -16.09
N HIS A 12 8.27 -5.20 -15.10
CA HIS A 12 8.09 -3.76 -15.33
C HIS A 12 9.39 -2.97 -15.22
N LEU A 13 10.29 -3.41 -14.36
CA LEU A 13 11.54 -2.68 -14.09
C LEU A 13 12.45 -2.63 -15.34
N GLY A 14 12.75 -1.41 -15.79
CA GLY A 14 13.59 -1.16 -16.97
C GLY A 14 12.89 -1.30 -18.32
N ASN A 15 11.58 -1.59 -18.34
CA ASN A 15 10.78 -1.72 -19.55
C ASN A 15 9.79 -0.57 -19.74
N ASN A 16 9.40 -0.32 -20.98
CA ASN A 16 8.27 0.55 -21.27
C ASN A 16 6.99 -0.06 -20.67
N THR A 17 6.19 0.76 -20.02
CA THR A 17 5.03 0.27 -19.31
C THR A 17 3.78 1.01 -19.72
N LYS A 18 2.69 0.25 -19.89
CA LYS A 18 1.34 0.80 -20.04
C LYS A 18 0.72 0.96 -18.66
N TYR A 19 0.09 2.11 -18.43
CA TYR A 19 -0.67 2.35 -17.21
C TYR A 19 -2.10 1.85 -17.40
N SER A 20 -2.57 1.03 -16.45
CA SER A 20 -4.00 0.69 -16.36
C SER A 20 -4.69 1.71 -15.48
N MET A 21 -5.84 2.21 -15.93
CA MET A 21 -6.72 3.07 -15.13
C MET A 21 -7.85 2.29 -14.45
N ASP A 22 -7.90 0.98 -14.68
CA ASP A 22 -8.81 0.05 -14.01
C ASP A 22 -8.05 -0.72 -12.96
N TYR A 23 -8.71 -1.01 -11.84
CA TYR A 23 -8.11 -1.73 -10.72
C TYR A 23 -7.39 -3.00 -11.19
N ALA A 24 -6.09 -3.08 -10.91
CA ALA A 24 -5.21 -4.11 -11.45
C ALA A 24 -4.20 -4.60 -10.38
N PRO A 25 -4.64 -5.37 -9.38
CA PRO A 25 -3.73 -5.89 -8.35
C PRO A 25 -2.67 -6.84 -8.90
N GLU A 26 -2.91 -7.45 -10.06
CA GLU A 26 -1.99 -8.36 -10.73
C GLU A 26 -0.70 -7.69 -11.23
N VAL A 27 -0.65 -6.37 -11.30
CA VAL A 27 0.59 -5.65 -11.70
C VAL A 27 1.63 -5.62 -10.59
N LEU A 28 1.23 -5.88 -9.35
CA LEU A 28 2.15 -5.88 -8.22
C LEU A 28 3.20 -6.99 -8.36
N GLU A 29 4.44 -6.62 -8.08
CA GLU A 29 5.59 -7.53 -8.13
C GLU A 29 6.40 -7.42 -6.84
N THR A 30 7.16 -8.46 -6.55
CA THR A 30 8.01 -8.53 -5.36
C THR A 30 9.43 -8.94 -5.74
N PHE A 31 10.35 -8.63 -4.85
CA PHE A 31 11.68 -9.23 -4.86
C PHE A 31 12.09 -9.65 -3.44
N VAL A 32 13.11 -10.49 -3.38
CA VAL A 32 13.51 -11.12 -2.13
C VAL A 32 14.03 -10.09 -1.14
N ASN A 33 13.59 -10.21 0.13
CA ASN A 33 14.20 -9.49 1.23
C ASN A 33 15.48 -10.22 1.64
N LYS A 34 16.64 -9.55 1.56
CA LYS A 34 17.94 -10.11 1.93
C LYS A 34 18.18 -10.16 3.44
N HIS A 35 17.34 -9.48 4.22
CA HIS A 35 17.51 -9.34 5.66
C HIS A 35 16.24 -9.73 6.44
N PRO A 36 15.71 -10.97 6.25
CA PRO A 36 14.45 -11.35 6.88
C PRO A 36 14.54 -11.47 8.41
N GLN A 37 15.76 -11.63 8.96
CA GLN A 37 15.99 -11.72 10.40
C GLN A 37 15.95 -10.36 11.10
N ASN A 38 16.11 -9.28 10.34
CA ASN A 38 16.08 -7.93 10.89
C ASN A 38 14.69 -7.32 10.75
N ASP A 39 14.27 -6.64 11.81
CA ASP A 39 13.11 -5.77 11.70
C ASP A 39 13.57 -4.39 11.25
N TYR A 40 13.02 -3.92 10.15
CA TYR A 40 13.24 -2.58 9.66
C TYR A 40 12.00 -2.08 8.92
N TRP A 41 11.81 -0.79 8.95
CA TRP A 41 10.68 -0.16 8.28
C TRP A 41 11.00 0.12 6.82
N VAL A 42 10.01 -0.17 5.96
CA VAL A 42 9.93 0.41 4.62
C VAL A 42 8.69 1.29 4.58
N GLN A 43 8.85 2.55 4.22
CA GLN A 43 7.74 3.49 4.14
C GLN A 43 7.66 4.09 2.74
N PHE A 44 6.46 4.06 2.18
CA PHE A 44 6.13 4.76 0.94
C PHE A 44 5.18 5.92 1.25
N ASN A 45 5.54 7.09 0.75
CA ASN A 45 4.67 8.26 0.75
C ASN A 45 4.19 8.49 -0.68
N CYS A 46 2.89 8.40 -0.91
CA CYS A 46 2.30 8.43 -2.24
C CYS A 46 1.31 9.60 -2.33
N PRO A 47 1.81 10.82 -2.67
CA PRO A 47 0.99 12.04 -2.58
C PRO A 47 0.05 12.24 -3.77
N GLU A 48 0.10 11.41 -4.78
CA GLU A 48 -0.64 11.60 -6.03
C GLU A 48 -1.75 10.57 -6.25
N PHE A 49 -2.22 9.93 -5.18
CA PHE A 49 -3.29 8.93 -5.29
C PHE A 49 -4.60 9.59 -5.70
N THR A 50 -5.32 8.93 -6.61
CA THR A 50 -6.65 9.34 -7.03
C THR A 50 -7.54 8.13 -7.27
N SER A 51 -8.82 8.28 -6.94
CA SER A 51 -9.89 7.32 -7.20
C SER A 51 -11.15 8.07 -7.57
N LEU A 52 -12.25 7.36 -7.77
CA LEU A 52 -13.54 8.00 -8.06
C LEU A 52 -14.52 7.77 -6.91
N CYS A 53 -15.35 8.77 -6.66
CA CYS A 53 -16.52 8.58 -5.80
C CYS A 53 -17.49 7.61 -6.48
N PRO A 54 -17.91 6.53 -5.81
CA PRO A 54 -18.80 5.54 -6.43
C PRO A 54 -20.21 6.07 -6.69
N ILE A 55 -20.59 7.18 -6.06
CA ILE A 55 -21.91 7.78 -6.21
C ILE A 55 -21.93 8.86 -7.29
N THR A 56 -20.95 9.79 -7.25
CA THR A 56 -20.94 10.98 -8.11
C THR A 56 -20.01 10.87 -9.30
N GLY A 57 -19.05 9.93 -9.27
CA GLY A 57 -18.00 9.83 -10.26
C GLY A 57 -16.95 10.93 -10.20
N GLN A 58 -17.00 11.79 -9.19
CA GLN A 58 -15.99 12.82 -9.01
C GLN A 58 -14.65 12.22 -8.58
N PRO A 59 -13.52 12.77 -9.06
CA PRO A 59 -12.21 12.33 -8.61
C PRO A 59 -11.99 12.67 -7.12
N ASP A 60 -11.46 11.70 -6.39
CA ASP A 60 -10.94 11.88 -5.04
C ASP A 60 -9.42 11.85 -5.09
N PHE A 61 -8.79 12.67 -4.27
CA PHE A 61 -7.32 12.80 -4.20
C PHE A 61 -6.85 12.56 -2.78
N ALA A 62 -5.71 11.90 -2.65
CA ALA A 62 -5.14 11.60 -1.35
C ALA A 62 -3.62 11.48 -1.39
N GLU A 63 -3.00 11.70 -0.22
CA GLU A 63 -1.70 11.16 0.08
C GLU A 63 -1.91 9.81 0.79
N ILE A 64 -1.36 8.75 0.22
CA ILE A 64 -1.35 7.43 0.84
C ILE A 64 0.03 7.20 1.45
N ARG A 65 0.06 6.79 2.73
CA ARG A 65 1.29 6.34 3.38
C ARG A 65 1.16 4.87 3.73
N ILE A 66 2.17 4.11 3.32
CA ILE A 66 2.27 2.68 3.55
C ILE A 66 3.56 2.45 4.30
N ALA A 67 3.49 1.82 5.48
CA ALA A 67 4.67 1.45 6.24
C ALA A 67 4.58 -0.02 6.62
N TYR A 68 5.65 -0.78 6.40
CA TYR A 68 5.64 -2.20 6.71
C TYR A 68 7.01 -2.71 7.15
N LEU A 69 6.99 -3.84 7.83
CA LEU A 69 8.18 -4.62 8.19
C LEU A 69 8.22 -5.83 7.24
N PRO A 70 9.19 -5.88 6.32
CA PRO A 70 9.27 -6.99 5.38
C PRO A 70 9.55 -8.33 6.07
N ASN A 71 8.90 -9.37 5.58
CA ASN A 71 9.23 -10.75 5.90
C ASN A 71 10.19 -11.29 4.85
N GLU A 72 9.77 -12.24 4.04
CA GLU A 72 10.61 -12.82 2.99
C GLU A 72 10.65 -11.99 1.69
N LYS A 73 9.63 -11.16 1.49
CA LYS A 73 9.42 -10.40 0.26
C LYS A 73 9.32 -8.91 0.52
N ARG A 74 9.73 -8.13 -0.46
CA ARG A 74 9.53 -6.68 -0.52
C ARG A 74 8.74 -6.36 -1.78
N VAL A 75 7.83 -5.38 -1.70
CA VAL A 75 7.12 -4.91 -2.90
C VAL A 75 8.08 -4.07 -3.76
N GLU A 76 8.01 -4.27 -5.07
CA GLU A 76 8.78 -3.50 -6.03
C GLU A 76 8.07 -2.15 -6.27
N SER A 77 8.81 -1.03 -6.18
CA SER A 77 8.24 0.32 -6.13
C SER A 77 7.59 0.77 -7.44
N LYS A 78 8.13 0.38 -8.59
CA LYS A 78 7.51 0.71 -9.88
C LYS A 78 6.17 -0.01 -10.05
N SER A 79 6.09 -1.28 -9.66
CA SER A 79 4.84 -2.02 -9.69
C SER A 79 3.81 -1.45 -8.72
N LEU A 80 4.26 -0.99 -7.55
CA LEU A 80 3.38 -0.30 -6.60
C LEU A 80 2.82 0.99 -7.21
N LYS A 81 3.65 1.77 -7.90
CA LYS A 81 3.20 2.96 -8.62
C LYS A 81 2.11 2.64 -9.63
N LEU A 82 2.31 1.59 -10.42
CA LEU A 82 1.32 1.15 -11.43
C LEU A 82 0.03 0.65 -10.78
N TYR A 83 0.16 -0.06 -9.67
CA TYR A 83 -0.98 -0.54 -8.89
C TYR A 83 -1.82 0.62 -8.35
N LEU A 84 -1.20 1.59 -7.70
CA LEU A 84 -1.90 2.75 -7.15
C LEU A 84 -2.54 3.58 -8.27
N PHE A 85 -1.86 3.73 -9.41
CA PHE A 85 -2.42 4.41 -10.58
C PHE A 85 -3.67 3.71 -11.12
N SER A 86 -3.76 2.38 -10.98
CA SER A 86 -4.92 1.61 -11.44
C SER A 86 -6.23 1.94 -10.71
N PHE A 87 -6.15 2.64 -9.57
CA PHE A 87 -7.35 3.14 -8.87
C PHE A 87 -7.97 4.38 -9.53
N ARG A 88 -7.31 4.99 -10.50
CA ARG A 88 -7.72 6.30 -11.05
C ARG A 88 -9.17 6.35 -11.49
N ASN A 89 -9.68 5.29 -12.12
CA ASN A 89 -11.07 5.18 -12.54
C ASN A 89 -11.88 4.20 -11.67
N HIS A 90 -11.31 3.76 -10.56
CA HIS A 90 -11.95 2.82 -9.66
C HIS A 90 -12.86 3.56 -8.68
N GLY A 91 -14.12 3.17 -8.65
CA GLY A 91 -15.13 3.79 -7.79
C GLY A 91 -15.26 3.06 -6.46
N ASP A 92 -14.63 3.58 -5.42
CA ASP A 92 -14.78 3.09 -4.06
C ASP A 92 -14.72 4.24 -3.06
N PHE A 93 -15.32 4.05 -1.89
CA PHE A 93 -15.21 5.01 -0.78
C PHE A 93 -13.76 5.04 -0.25
N HIS A 94 -13.42 6.12 0.42
CA HIS A 94 -12.06 6.34 0.96
C HIS A 94 -11.60 5.20 1.86
N GLU A 95 -12.49 4.77 2.76
CA GLU A 95 -12.22 3.69 3.71
C GLU A 95 -11.97 2.36 2.99
N ASP A 96 -12.73 2.09 1.94
CA ASP A 96 -12.58 0.85 1.16
C ASP A 96 -11.27 0.84 0.38
N CYS A 97 -10.87 1.96 -0.21
CA CYS A 97 -9.58 2.07 -0.91
C CYS A 97 -8.42 1.68 -0.01
N ILE A 98 -8.39 2.21 1.22
CA ILE A 98 -7.32 1.93 2.17
C ILE A 98 -7.30 0.46 2.57
N ASN A 99 -8.47 -0.13 2.84
CA ASN A 99 -8.56 -1.55 3.20
C ASN A 99 -8.18 -2.47 2.04
N ILE A 100 -8.55 -2.13 0.81
CA ILE A 100 -8.19 -2.89 -0.39
C ILE A 100 -6.66 -2.88 -0.57
N ILE A 101 -6.04 -1.71 -0.49
CA ILE A 101 -4.58 -1.57 -0.63
C ILE A 101 -3.88 -2.43 0.42
N MET A 102 -4.31 -2.36 1.68
CA MET A 102 -3.71 -3.16 2.75
C MET A 102 -3.85 -4.66 2.48
N LYS A 103 -5.05 -5.12 2.12
CA LYS A 103 -5.31 -6.54 1.86
C LYS A 103 -4.51 -7.07 0.67
N ASP A 104 -4.41 -6.29 -0.40
CA ASP A 104 -3.62 -6.68 -1.57
C ASP A 104 -2.14 -6.82 -1.23
N LEU A 105 -1.59 -5.91 -0.43
CA LEU A 105 -0.20 -5.98 0.00
C LEU A 105 0.06 -7.11 0.99
N ILE A 106 -0.90 -7.44 1.86
CA ILE A 106 -0.81 -8.61 2.73
C ILE A 106 -0.77 -9.90 1.90
N SER A 107 -1.67 -10.04 0.95
CA SER A 107 -1.70 -11.21 0.05
C SER A 107 -0.41 -11.35 -0.76
N LEU A 108 0.14 -10.23 -1.20
CA LEU A 108 1.35 -10.21 -2.01
C LEU A 108 2.59 -10.62 -1.23
N MET A 109 2.78 -10.07 -0.02
CA MET A 109 4.06 -10.12 0.68
C MET A 109 4.04 -10.97 1.95
N ASN A 110 2.89 -11.22 2.55
CA ASN A 110 2.81 -11.78 3.90
C ASN A 110 3.75 -11.05 4.88
N PRO A 111 3.60 -9.72 5.06
CA PRO A 111 4.52 -8.92 5.85
C PRO A 111 4.43 -9.26 7.34
N LYS A 112 5.48 -8.97 8.09
CA LYS A 112 5.45 -9.08 9.56
C LYS A 112 4.45 -8.11 10.17
N TYR A 113 4.42 -6.90 9.65
CA TYR A 113 3.53 -5.82 10.05
C TYR A 113 3.28 -4.91 8.84
N ILE A 114 2.10 -4.34 8.74
CA ILE A 114 1.79 -3.31 7.75
C ILE A 114 0.75 -2.35 8.29
N GLU A 115 0.90 -1.08 7.95
CA GLU A 115 -0.13 -0.05 8.15
C GLU A 115 -0.30 0.78 6.89
N VAL A 116 -1.52 1.19 6.65
CA VAL A 116 -1.88 2.06 5.53
C VAL A 116 -2.78 3.17 6.07
N ILE A 117 -2.44 4.40 5.74
CA ILE A 117 -3.26 5.57 6.05
C ILE A 117 -3.47 6.40 4.79
N GLY A 118 -4.68 6.93 4.63
CA GLY A 118 -5.01 7.87 3.57
C GLY A 118 -5.32 9.24 4.14
N TYR A 119 -4.73 10.27 3.55
CA TYR A 119 -5.06 11.66 3.81
C TYR A 119 -5.81 12.21 2.60
N PHE A 120 -7.12 12.01 2.58
CA PHE A 120 -7.96 12.47 1.48
C PHE A 120 -8.22 13.96 1.59
N THR A 121 -8.20 14.65 0.44
CA THR A 121 -8.49 16.08 0.38
C THR A 121 -9.93 16.36 0.78
N PRO A 122 -10.21 17.53 1.40
CA PRO A 122 -11.56 17.85 1.86
C PRO A 122 -12.59 17.88 0.73
N ARG A 123 -13.78 17.39 1.05
CA ARG A 123 -14.97 17.54 0.22
C ARG A 123 -16.10 18.06 1.11
N GLY A 124 -16.69 19.19 0.71
CA GLY A 124 -17.68 19.87 1.55
C GLY A 124 -17.12 20.30 2.91
N GLY A 125 -15.81 20.58 2.97
CA GLY A 125 -15.12 20.96 4.22
C GLY A 125 -14.75 19.79 5.13
N ILE A 126 -14.98 18.55 4.72
CA ILE A 126 -14.68 17.36 5.54
C ILE A 126 -13.53 16.57 4.90
N SER A 127 -12.44 16.40 5.65
CA SER A 127 -11.37 15.48 5.33
C SER A 127 -11.61 14.12 6.00
N ILE A 128 -11.26 13.03 5.30
CA ILE A 128 -11.38 11.68 5.83
C ILE A 128 -10.01 11.03 5.80
N TYR A 129 -9.55 10.53 6.96
CA TYR A 129 -8.22 9.91 7.11
C TYR A 129 -8.37 8.47 7.62
N PRO A 130 -8.71 7.50 6.74
CA PRO A 130 -8.81 6.10 7.15
C PRO A 130 -7.43 5.55 7.50
N PHE A 131 -7.37 4.76 8.56
CA PHE A 131 -6.18 4.06 9.01
C PHE A 131 -6.51 2.59 9.22
N ALA A 132 -5.69 1.71 8.66
CA ALA A 132 -5.79 0.28 8.88
C ALA A 132 -4.40 -0.31 9.12
N ASN A 133 -4.31 -1.32 9.96
CA ASN A 133 -3.06 -2.02 10.19
C ASN A 133 -3.27 -3.53 10.39
N TYR A 134 -2.17 -4.26 10.33
CA TYR A 134 -2.15 -5.71 10.48
C TYR A 134 -0.79 -6.14 11.02
N GLY A 135 -0.80 -7.07 11.96
CA GLY A 135 0.38 -7.77 12.43
C GLY A 135 0.21 -9.27 12.22
N MET A 136 1.29 -9.95 11.82
CA MET A 136 1.26 -11.40 11.57
C MET A 136 0.71 -12.13 12.78
N PRO A 137 -0.37 -12.96 12.61
CA PRO A 137 -1.00 -13.65 13.73
C PRO A 137 -0.04 -14.58 14.48
N ASN A 138 -0.23 -14.66 15.79
CA ASN A 138 0.55 -15.51 16.69
C ASN A 138 2.04 -15.14 16.75
N THR A 139 2.35 -13.88 16.55
CA THR A 139 3.71 -13.33 16.64
C THR A 139 3.71 -12.05 17.50
N LYS A 140 4.92 -11.56 17.83
CA LYS A 140 5.07 -10.26 18.50
C LYS A 140 4.52 -9.09 17.68
N TYR A 141 4.41 -9.25 16.37
CA TYR A 141 3.91 -8.20 15.47
C TYR A 141 2.40 -8.01 15.59
N GLU A 142 1.66 -9.06 15.96
CA GLU A 142 0.23 -8.95 16.27
C GLU A 142 0.00 -8.03 17.47
N LYS A 143 0.80 -8.19 18.53
CA LYS A 143 0.76 -7.31 19.71
C LYS A 143 1.16 -5.88 19.37
N MET A 144 2.17 -5.72 18.52
CA MET A 144 2.59 -4.41 18.03
C MET A 144 1.44 -3.71 17.28
N ALA A 145 0.71 -4.46 16.46
CA ALA A 145 -0.44 -3.93 15.72
C ALA A 145 -1.55 -3.47 16.66
N GLU A 146 -1.87 -4.24 17.71
CA GLU A 146 -2.84 -3.87 18.72
C GLU A 146 -2.45 -2.58 19.44
N GLN A 147 -1.20 -2.48 19.87
CA GLN A 147 -0.67 -1.28 20.56
C GLN A 147 -0.71 -0.06 19.63
N ARG A 148 -0.27 -0.21 18.40
CA ARG A 148 -0.28 0.86 17.41
C ARG A 148 -1.71 1.35 17.13
N PHE A 149 -2.65 0.45 17.06
CA PHE A 149 -4.07 0.77 16.85
C PHE A 149 -4.66 1.55 18.02
N ILE A 150 -4.37 1.12 19.25
CA ILE A 150 -4.85 1.79 20.48
C ILE A 150 -4.22 3.19 20.61
N GLN A 151 -2.98 3.36 20.20
CA GLN A 151 -2.25 4.63 20.29
C GLN A 151 -2.52 5.56 19.11
N HIS A 152 -3.42 5.20 18.20
CA HIS A 152 -3.72 6.04 17.05
C HIS A 152 -4.19 7.42 17.49
N SER A 153 -3.55 8.45 16.95
CA SER A 153 -3.84 9.84 17.25
C SER A 153 -4.68 10.46 16.15
N ILE A 154 -5.62 11.34 16.54
CA ILE A 154 -6.40 12.13 15.58
C ILE A 154 -5.53 13.20 14.93
N ALA A 155 -4.43 13.59 15.55
CA ALA A 155 -3.55 14.61 15.00
C ALA A 155 -2.89 14.12 13.69
N LYS A 156 -2.91 15.00 12.71
CA LYS A 156 -2.23 14.76 11.43
C LYS A 156 -0.72 14.94 11.59
#